data_caa9987b9cd44337710fddb493465c77
#
_entry.id   caa9987b9cd44337710fddb493465c77
#
_cell.length_a   1.000
_cell.length_b   1.000
_cell.length_c   1.000
_cell.angle_alpha   90.00
_cell.angle_beta   90.00
_cell.angle_gamma   90.00
#
_symmetry.space_group_name_H-M   'P 1'
#
loop_
_entity.id
_entity.type
_entity.pdbx_description
1 polymer ?
#
loop_
_entity_poly.entity_id
_entity_poly.type
_entity_poly.pdbx_seq_one_letter_code
_entity_poly.pdbx_strand_id
1 'polypeptide(L)'
;MLQSVHSVLIGKQVPGSYSTVDALNAGDVALFDENKALIKTAADAVNANSLYVGVAGEKMNVTMPDGSVAKKANIDFSNEIQKASKPSAVIGEHVEPVEEKIVITLTDATIIAGNRYVLRIVYKDFEVNNFQFTHTYEVYAETTTAKDLVDAFLKKINAHKNRRVQASASAAVLTLTAMPKDDNEGVYSLNEYSVVSMEASLYETIPGALLANQPKAVVGAKIEKTAGNPGKGYWK
;
A
#
# COMPACT_ATOMS: atom_id res chain seq x y z
N MET A 1 24.41 -7.10 -6.59
CA MET A 1 25.44 -7.61 -5.66
C MET A 1 25.07 -7.38 -4.18
N LEU A 2 24.41 -6.29 -3.82
CA LEU A 2 23.89 -6.04 -2.45
C LEU A 2 22.78 -7.00 -2.01
N GLN A 3 21.95 -7.50 -2.93
CA GLN A 3 20.94 -8.52 -2.60
C GLN A 3 21.53 -9.82 -2.07
N SER A 4 22.74 -10.20 -2.49
CA SER A 4 23.39 -11.41 -1.98
C SER A 4 23.94 -11.24 -0.57
N VAL A 5 24.41 -10.06 -0.24
CA VAL A 5 24.89 -9.75 1.12
C VAL A 5 23.72 -9.67 2.09
N HIS A 6 22.63 -9.04 1.67
CA HIS A 6 21.41 -8.94 2.48
C HIS A 6 20.77 -10.32 2.72
N SER A 7 20.74 -11.18 1.71
CA SER A 7 20.20 -12.54 1.84
C SER A 7 21.10 -13.48 2.67
N VAL A 8 22.40 -13.32 2.64
CA VAL A 8 23.32 -14.07 3.51
C VAL A 8 23.17 -13.65 4.98
N LEU A 9 22.90 -12.39 5.24
CA LEU A 9 22.73 -11.85 6.59
C LEU A 9 21.35 -12.15 7.19
N ILE A 10 20.30 -12.13 6.39
CA ILE A 10 18.93 -12.47 6.80
C ILE A 10 18.79 -13.98 7.04
N GLY A 11 19.59 -14.80 6.38
CA GLY A 11 19.45 -16.28 6.46
C GLY A 11 20.08 -16.93 7.68
N LYS A 12 20.97 -16.30 8.43
CA LYS A 12 21.73 -17.01 9.48
C LYS A 12 21.86 -16.34 10.83
N GLN A 13 21.80 -15.04 10.99
CA GLN A 13 21.72 -14.39 12.31
C GLN A 13 21.38 -12.91 12.14
N VAL A 14 20.39 -12.46 12.88
CA VAL A 14 19.95 -11.07 12.91
C VAL A 14 21.02 -10.26 13.63
N PRO A 15 21.60 -9.19 13.03
CA PRO A 15 22.38 -8.23 13.78
C PRO A 15 21.52 -7.69 14.91
N GLY A 16 21.93 -7.89 16.16
CA GLY A 16 21.15 -7.45 17.31
C GLY A 16 20.88 -8.51 18.36
N SER A 17 21.19 -9.79 18.10
CA SER A 17 21.15 -10.83 19.11
C SER A 17 22.32 -10.79 20.10
N TYR A 18 23.37 -10.00 19.80
CA TYR A 18 24.56 -9.90 20.63
C TYR A 18 24.69 -8.49 21.20
N SER A 19 24.79 -8.37 22.51
CA SER A 19 25.01 -7.09 23.18
C SER A 19 26.47 -6.66 23.15
N THR A 20 27.39 -7.61 23.06
CA THR A 20 28.85 -7.40 23.06
C THR A 20 29.55 -8.49 22.22
N VAL A 21 30.80 -8.23 21.83
CA VAL A 21 31.65 -9.22 21.15
C VAL A 21 31.85 -10.48 22.04
N ASP A 22 31.88 -10.33 23.32
CA ASP A 22 32.05 -11.43 24.27
C ASP A 22 30.85 -12.37 24.32
N ALA A 23 29.69 -11.94 23.83
CA ALA A 23 28.50 -12.75 23.72
C ALA A 23 28.52 -13.71 22.51
N LEU A 24 29.38 -13.47 21.52
CA LEU A 24 29.55 -14.34 20.35
C LEU A 24 30.11 -15.70 20.75
N ASN A 25 29.59 -16.77 20.18
CA ASN A 25 30.15 -18.11 20.33
C ASN A 25 31.10 -18.43 19.17
N ALA A 26 32.00 -19.39 19.38
CA ALA A 26 32.89 -19.84 18.32
C ALA A 26 32.09 -20.30 17.07
N GLY A 27 32.47 -19.77 15.92
CA GLY A 27 31.77 -19.98 14.64
C GLY A 27 30.61 -19.03 14.36
N ASP A 28 30.22 -18.18 15.31
CA ASP A 28 29.21 -17.15 15.05
C ASP A 28 29.73 -16.13 14.04
N VAL A 29 28.86 -15.74 13.13
CA VAL A 29 29.14 -14.71 12.11
C VAL A 29 28.41 -13.43 12.50
N ALA A 30 29.14 -12.33 12.61
CA ALA A 30 28.60 -11.06 12.99
C ALA A 30 29.07 -9.92 12.07
N LEU A 31 28.34 -8.82 12.08
CA LEU A 31 28.67 -7.60 11.35
C LEU A 31 29.40 -6.60 12.26
N PHE A 32 30.34 -5.93 11.67
CA PHE A 32 31.13 -4.91 12.32
C PHE A 32 31.21 -3.67 11.41
N ASP A 33 31.33 -2.51 12.01
CA ASP A 33 31.51 -1.25 11.33
C ASP A 33 32.97 -1.05 10.85
N GLU A 34 33.24 0.10 10.28
CA GLU A 34 34.58 0.51 9.83
C GLU A 34 35.64 0.52 10.92
N ASN A 35 35.24 0.69 12.18
CA ASN A 35 36.13 0.68 13.34
C ASN A 35 36.25 -0.72 13.96
N LYS A 36 35.73 -1.74 13.30
CA LYS A 36 35.65 -3.12 13.81
C LYS A 36 34.79 -3.23 15.11
N ALA A 37 33.85 -2.28 15.32
CA ALA A 37 32.90 -2.34 16.42
C ALA A 37 31.68 -3.17 15.99
N LEU A 38 31.16 -4.01 16.91
CA LEU A 38 30.01 -4.88 16.64
C LEU A 38 28.76 -4.04 16.34
N ILE A 39 28.17 -4.28 15.18
CA ILE A 39 26.89 -3.70 14.80
C ILE A 39 25.77 -4.44 15.53
N LYS A 40 25.01 -3.71 16.34
CA LYS A 40 23.97 -4.26 17.22
C LYS A 40 22.57 -4.14 16.63
N THR A 41 22.34 -3.21 15.71
CA THR A 41 21.03 -2.96 15.12
C THR A 41 21.11 -2.84 13.59
N ALA A 42 20.00 -3.09 12.92
CA ALA A 42 19.92 -2.88 11.48
C ALA A 42 20.17 -1.40 11.09
N ALA A 43 19.73 -0.46 11.94
CA ALA A 43 19.98 0.97 11.74
C ALA A 43 21.48 1.32 11.76
N ASP A 44 22.23 0.73 12.69
CA ASP A 44 23.67 0.91 12.74
C ASP A 44 24.36 0.37 11.48
N ALA A 45 23.86 -0.75 10.94
CA ALA A 45 24.40 -1.32 9.70
C ALA A 45 24.15 -0.40 8.49
N VAL A 46 22.98 0.25 8.42
CA VAL A 46 22.66 1.23 7.36
C VAL A 46 23.54 2.48 7.45
N ASN A 47 23.88 2.89 8.66
CA ASN A 47 24.67 4.10 8.91
C ASN A 47 26.19 3.87 8.83
N ALA A 48 26.66 2.62 8.86
CA ALA A 48 28.09 2.32 8.79
C ALA A 48 28.68 2.69 7.43
N ASN A 49 29.88 3.29 7.41
CA ASN A 49 30.56 3.66 6.17
C ASN A 49 31.14 2.44 5.46
N SER A 50 31.53 1.43 6.21
CA SER A 50 32.01 0.14 5.71
C SER A 50 31.49 -0.96 6.62
N LEU A 51 31.18 -2.11 6.03
CA LEU A 51 30.74 -3.29 6.75
C LEU A 51 31.81 -4.37 6.65
N TYR A 52 32.12 -4.97 7.76
CA TYR A 52 33.00 -6.12 7.83
C TYR A 52 32.25 -7.32 8.38
N VAL A 53 32.50 -8.47 7.83
CA VAL A 53 32.04 -9.73 8.38
C VAL A 53 33.15 -10.33 9.22
N GLY A 54 32.86 -10.58 10.48
CA GLY A 54 33.77 -11.25 11.39
C GLY A 54 33.22 -12.60 11.81
N VAL A 55 34.10 -13.60 11.87
CA VAL A 55 33.80 -14.92 12.43
C VAL A 55 34.40 -15.01 13.81
N ALA A 56 33.58 -15.28 14.82
CA ALA A 56 34.09 -15.45 16.17
C ALA A 56 34.83 -16.78 16.30
N GLY A 57 36.05 -16.70 16.82
CA GLY A 57 36.83 -17.85 17.26
C GLY A 57 36.49 -18.27 18.70
N GLU A 58 37.30 -19.18 19.22
CA GLU A 58 37.16 -19.59 20.61
C GLU A 58 37.47 -18.44 21.59
N LYS A 59 36.78 -18.46 22.72
CA LYS A 59 37.02 -17.46 23.77
C LYS A 59 38.30 -17.74 24.49
N MET A 60 39.14 -16.72 24.59
CA MET A 60 40.41 -16.76 25.29
C MET A 60 40.32 -15.96 26.58
N ASN A 61 41.01 -16.42 27.62
CA ASN A 61 41.23 -15.65 28.82
C ASN A 61 42.29 -14.60 28.56
N VAL A 62 41.98 -13.33 28.76
CA VAL A 62 42.95 -12.21 28.63
C VAL A 62 43.08 -11.59 30.01
N THR A 63 44.36 -11.54 30.49
CA THR A 63 44.64 -10.80 31.71
C THR A 63 44.70 -9.32 31.40
N MET A 64 43.86 -8.57 32.05
CA MET A 64 43.74 -7.11 31.94
C MET A 64 44.89 -6.43 32.71
N PRO A 65 45.20 -5.14 32.42
CA PRO A 65 46.24 -4.39 33.12
C PRO A 65 46.05 -4.26 34.64
N ASP A 66 44.81 -4.38 35.10
CA ASP A 66 44.44 -4.38 36.51
C ASP A 66 44.54 -5.76 37.18
N GLY A 67 45.03 -6.77 36.46
CA GLY A 67 45.16 -8.13 36.94
C GLY A 67 43.90 -8.97 36.85
N SER A 68 42.76 -8.41 36.46
CA SER A 68 41.51 -9.17 36.24
C SER A 68 41.63 -10.04 34.99
N VAL A 69 40.84 -11.12 34.97
CA VAL A 69 40.77 -12.02 33.77
C VAL A 69 39.42 -11.82 33.09
N ALA A 70 39.46 -11.38 31.86
CA ALA A 70 38.29 -11.26 30.99
C ALA A 70 38.29 -12.35 29.91
N LYS A 71 37.10 -12.87 29.57
CA LYS A 71 36.95 -13.73 28.41
C LYS A 71 36.64 -12.86 27.18
N LYS A 72 37.46 -12.98 26.15
CA LYS A 72 37.26 -12.26 24.89
C LYS A 72 37.19 -13.24 23.72
N ALA A 73 36.31 -13.01 22.79
CA ALA A 73 36.28 -13.73 21.53
C ALA A 73 37.30 -13.14 20.58
N ASN A 74 38.08 -13.99 19.93
CA ASN A 74 38.89 -13.56 18.81
C ASN A 74 38.00 -13.48 17.56
N ILE A 75 38.11 -12.39 16.79
CA ILE A 75 37.30 -12.18 15.59
C ILE A 75 38.23 -12.30 14.38
N ASP A 76 37.89 -13.25 13.52
CA ASP A 76 38.57 -13.39 12.22
C ASP A 76 37.81 -12.57 11.16
N PHE A 77 38.50 -11.55 10.65
CA PHE A 77 38.03 -10.67 9.56
C PHE A 77 38.60 -11.07 8.19
N SER A 78 39.07 -12.28 8.01
CA SER A 78 39.70 -12.73 6.74
C SER A 78 38.73 -12.66 5.55
N ASN A 79 37.44 -12.65 5.80
CA ASN A 79 36.41 -12.45 4.79
C ASN A 79 35.89 -11.00 4.80
N GLU A 80 36.75 -10.04 4.52
CA GLU A 80 36.31 -8.66 4.30
C GLU A 80 35.34 -8.62 3.14
N ILE A 81 34.11 -8.22 3.41
CA ILE A 81 33.26 -7.73 2.34
C ILE A 81 33.83 -6.38 1.93
N GLN A 82 34.60 -6.38 0.86
CA GLN A 82 35.13 -5.14 0.28
C GLN A 82 33.99 -4.13 0.18
N LYS A 83 34.26 -2.94 0.75
CA LYS A 83 33.46 -1.70 0.61
C LYS A 83 32.33 -1.84 -0.41
N ALA A 84 31.19 -2.31 0.03
CA ALA A 84 30.00 -1.97 -0.67
C ALA A 84 29.92 -0.44 -0.59
N SER A 85 30.17 0.23 -1.71
CA SER A 85 29.83 1.64 -1.82
C SER A 85 28.43 1.77 -1.24
N LYS A 86 28.23 2.67 -0.26
CA LYS A 86 26.90 2.95 0.29
C LYS A 86 25.93 2.91 -0.86
N PRO A 87 24.88 2.09 -0.82
CA PRO A 87 23.79 2.33 -1.74
C PRO A 87 23.36 3.77 -1.45
N SER A 88 23.52 4.64 -2.44
CA SER A 88 23.06 6.02 -2.38
C SER A 88 21.55 6.13 -2.34
N ALA A 89 20.84 5.01 -2.36
CA ALA A 89 19.43 4.93 -2.14
C ALA A 89 19.17 5.08 -0.63
N VAL A 90 18.88 6.28 -0.21
CA VAL A 90 18.11 6.50 1.00
C VAL A 90 16.82 5.74 0.79
N ILE A 91 16.55 4.73 1.63
CA ILE A 91 15.22 4.16 1.71
C ILE A 91 14.36 5.30 2.20
N GLY A 92 13.58 5.89 1.30
CA GLY A 92 12.72 7.00 1.62
C GLY A 92 11.53 6.57 2.46
N GLU A 93 10.65 7.49 2.67
CA GLU A 93 9.42 7.24 3.40
C GLU A 93 8.57 6.18 2.69
N HIS A 94 8.01 5.24 3.44
CA HIS A 94 7.05 4.28 2.92
C HIS A 94 5.77 5.03 2.53
N VAL A 95 5.34 4.85 1.30
CA VAL A 95 4.09 5.41 0.80
C VAL A 95 3.02 4.34 0.89
N GLU A 96 2.11 4.53 1.84
CA GLU A 96 0.96 3.65 1.97
C GLU A 96 0.02 3.75 0.77
N PRO A 97 -0.64 2.66 0.39
CA PRO A 97 -1.68 2.71 -0.63
C PRO A 97 -2.87 3.54 -0.14
N VAL A 98 -3.38 4.39 -1.02
CA VAL A 98 -4.53 5.26 -0.74
C VAL A 98 -5.61 4.97 -1.76
N GLU A 99 -6.82 4.75 -1.29
CA GLU A 99 -7.97 4.49 -2.13
C GLU A 99 -8.34 5.71 -2.99
N GLU A 100 -8.71 5.46 -4.24
CA GLU A 100 -9.29 6.47 -5.11
C GLU A 100 -10.74 6.75 -4.73
N LYS A 101 -11.15 8.02 -4.80
CA LYS A 101 -12.51 8.46 -4.48
C LYS A 101 -13.13 9.27 -5.60
N ILE A 102 -14.43 9.06 -5.82
CA ILE A 102 -15.26 9.92 -6.65
C ILE A 102 -16.40 10.44 -5.81
N VAL A 103 -16.61 11.74 -5.85
CA VAL A 103 -17.71 12.43 -5.19
C VAL A 103 -18.67 12.95 -6.25
N ILE A 104 -19.93 12.56 -6.15
CA ILE A 104 -21.02 12.99 -7.05
C ILE A 104 -21.98 13.82 -6.24
N THR A 105 -22.06 15.09 -6.54
CA THR A 105 -23.00 16.04 -5.92
C THR A 105 -24.15 16.30 -6.86
N LEU A 106 -25.38 16.11 -6.39
CA LEU A 106 -26.62 16.37 -7.11
C LEU A 106 -27.35 17.58 -6.54
N THR A 107 -28.27 18.14 -7.32
CA THR A 107 -29.15 19.23 -6.88
C THR A 107 -30.60 18.87 -7.18
N ASP A 108 -31.53 19.21 -6.28
CA ASP A 108 -32.95 18.91 -6.44
C ASP A 108 -33.54 19.50 -7.72
N ALA A 109 -33.05 20.67 -8.13
CA ALA A 109 -33.56 21.38 -9.33
C ALA A 109 -33.38 20.58 -10.64
N THR A 110 -32.59 19.52 -10.63
CA THR A 110 -32.30 18.73 -11.83
C THR A 110 -32.88 17.32 -11.78
N ILE A 111 -33.49 16.94 -10.68
CA ILE A 111 -34.08 15.60 -10.53
C ILE A 111 -35.56 15.67 -10.95
N ILE A 112 -35.92 14.82 -11.90
CA ILE A 112 -37.30 14.68 -12.41
C ILE A 112 -37.84 13.34 -11.98
N ALA A 113 -38.91 13.37 -11.22
CA ALA A 113 -39.63 12.15 -10.78
C ALA A 113 -40.12 11.33 -11.99
N GLY A 114 -39.98 10.04 -11.92
CA GLY A 114 -40.32 9.10 -13.01
C GLY A 114 -39.22 8.89 -14.05
N ASN A 115 -38.20 9.74 -14.09
CA ASN A 115 -37.07 9.55 -14.99
C ASN A 115 -36.14 8.46 -14.48
N ARG A 116 -35.48 7.78 -15.41
CA ARG A 116 -34.43 6.78 -15.12
C ARG A 116 -33.07 7.45 -15.11
N TYR A 117 -32.33 7.22 -14.04
CA TYR A 117 -30.95 7.68 -13.86
C TYR A 117 -30.01 6.49 -13.94
N VAL A 118 -28.92 6.65 -14.68
CA VAL A 118 -27.93 5.60 -14.95
C VAL A 118 -26.58 6.09 -14.51
N LEU A 119 -26.03 5.50 -13.45
CA LEU A 119 -24.68 5.70 -13.01
C LEU A 119 -23.80 4.62 -13.62
N ARG A 120 -22.84 5.03 -14.43
CA ARG A 120 -21.84 4.15 -15.04
C ARG A 120 -20.50 4.41 -14.35
N ILE A 121 -19.91 3.36 -13.81
CA ILE A 121 -18.56 3.39 -13.21
C ILE A 121 -17.67 2.53 -14.09
N VAL A 122 -16.60 3.15 -14.61
CA VAL A 122 -15.55 2.49 -15.38
C VAL A 122 -14.32 2.46 -14.52
N TYR A 123 -13.70 1.31 -14.36
CA TYR A 123 -12.49 1.16 -13.58
C TYR A 123 -11.49 0.22 -14.25
N LYS A 124 -10.22 0.45 -13.98
CA LYS A 124 -9.11 -0.40 -14.39
C LYS A 124 -8.66 -1.22 -13.21
N ASP A 125 -8.37 -2.48 -13.48
CA ASP A 125 -7.89 -3.42 -12.49
C ASP A 125 -6.40 -3.71 -12.72
N PHE A 126 -5.60 -3.73 -11.67
CA PHE A 126 -4.17 -4.05 -11.74
C PHE A 126 -3.89 -5.49 -12.15
N GLU A 127 -4.72 -6.41 -11.68
CA GLU A 127 -4.42 -7.84 -11.80
C GLU A 127 -4.66 -8.39 -13.19
N VAL A 128 -5.54 -7.76 -13.94
CA VAL A 128 -5.95 -8.24 -15.26
C VAL A 128 -5.37 -7.34 -16.37
N ASN A 129 -4.05 -7.11 -16.36
CA ASN A 129 -3.31 -6.38 -17.41
C ASN A 129 -3.97 -5.07 -17.84
N ASN A 130 -4.38 -4.23 -16.89
CA ASN A 130 -5.11 -2.98 -17.15
C ASN A 130 -6.48 -3.20 -17.83
N PHE A 131 -7.11 -4.35 -17.65
CA PHE A 131 -8.42 -4.61 -18.20
C PHE A 131 -9.44 -3.63 -17.61
N GLN A 132 -10.25 -3.06 -18.50
CA GLN A 132 -11.25 -2.07 -18.13
C GLN A 132 -12.59 -2.76 -17.88
N PHE A 133 -13.13 -2.57 -16.68
CA PHE A 133 -14.47 -3.04 -16.31
C PHE A 133 -15.45 -1.89 -16.29
N THR A 134 -16.72 -2.23 -16.48
CA THR A 134 -17.80 -1.27 -16.37
C THR A 134 -18.92 -1.85 -15.50
N HIS A 135 -19.29 -1.14 -14.45
CA HIS A 135 -20.52 -1.40 -13.72
C HIS A 135 -21.53 -0.30 -14.02
N THR A 136 -22.76 -0.71 -14.27
CA THR A 136 -23.87 0.20 -14.57
C THR A 136 -24.96 -0.03 -13.53
N TYR A 137 -25.38 1.04 -12.88
CA TYR A 137 -26.44 1.05 -11.88
C TYR A 137 -27.58 1.95 -12.37
N GLU A 138 -28.78 1.39 -12.44
CA GLU A 138 -29.96 2.11 -12.92
C GLU A 138 -30.97 2.25 -11.78
N VAL A 139 -31.46 3.43 -11.57
CA VAL A 139 -32.53 3.74 -10.60
C VAL A 139 -33.56 4.66 -11.23
N TYR A 140 -34.79 4.56 -10.77
CA TYR A 140 -35.87 5.51 -11.12
C TYR A 140 -36.02 6.49 -9.97
N ALA A 141 -36.11 7.78 -10.28
CA ALA A 141 -36.38 8.78 -9.27
C ALA A 141 -37.85 8.69 -8.87
N GLU A 142 -38.10 8.33 -7.62
CA GLU A 142 -39.47 8.30 -7.08
C GLU A 142 -39.95 9.70 -6.71
N THR A 143 -39.03 10.58 -6.39
CA THR A 143 -39.26 11.99 -5.99
C THR A 143 -38.40 12.93 -6.79
N THR A 144 -38.54 14.21 -6.56
CA THR A 144 -37.68 15.26 -7.16
C THR A 144 -36.49 15.63 -6.25
N THR A 145 -36.20 14.86 -5.20
CA THR A 145 -35.15 15.17 -4.27
C THR A 145 -33.84 14.42 -4.66
N ALA A 146 -32.77 15.13 -4.69
CA ALA A 146 -31.44 14.58 -4.98
C ALA A 146 -31.01 13.56 -3.91
N LYS A 147 -31.41 13.78 -2.66
CA LYS A 147 -31.15 12.85 -1.56
C LYS A 147 -31.75 11.47 -1.82
N ASP A 148 -33.02 11.39 -2.21
CA ASP A 148 -33.67 10.11 -2.44
C ASP A 148 -33.05 9.35 -3.60
N LEU A 149 -32.61 10.05 -4.65
CA LEU A 149 -31.90 9.47 -5.77
C LEU A 149 -30.51 8.93 -5.34
N VAL A 150 -29.79 9.68 -4.52
CA VAL A 150 -28.52 9.27 -3.94
C VAL A 150 -28.68 8.03 -3.06
N ASP A 151 -29.69 8.00 -2.21
CA ASP A 151 -29.99 6.85 -1.33
C ASP A 151 -30.36 5.59 -2.15
N ALA A 152 -31.07 5.76 -3.27
CA ALA A 152 -31.38 4.66 -4.18
C ALA A 152 -30.10 4.08 -4.85
N PHE A 153 -29.19 4.93 -5.30
CA PHE A 153 -27.89 4.49 -5.80
C PHE A 153 -27.04 3.81 -4.72
N LEU A 154 -26.97 4.42 -3.52
CA LEU A 154 -26.25 3.84 -2.37
C LEU A 154 -26.71 2.40 -2.10
N LYS A 155 -28.00 2.19 -1.98
CA LYS A 155 -28.58 0.87 -1.73
C LYS A 155 -28.25 -0.12 -2.85
N LYS A 156 -28.37 0.30 -4.09
CA LYS A 156 -28.15 -0.57 -5.26
C LYS A 156 -26.67 -0.95 -5.43
N ILE A 157 -25.76 0.00 -5.25
CA ILE A 157 -24.31 -0.24 -5.35
C ILE A 157 -23.88 -1.20 -4.23
N ASN A 158 -24.26 -0.92 -2.98
CA ASN A 158 -23.82 -1.71 -1.84
C ASN A 158 -24.46 -3.11 -1.77
N ALA A 159 -25.60 -3.32 -2.43
CA ALA A 159 -26.20 -4.65 -2.60
C ALA A 159 -25.51 -5.50 -3.69
N HIS A 160 -24.69 -4.90 -4.55
CA HIS A 160 -24.00 -5.64 -5.61
C HIS A 160 -22.82 -6.42 -5.04
N LYS A 161 -22.88 -7.75 -5.05
CA LYS A 161 -21.88 -8.64 -4.43
C LYS A 161 -20.48 -8.48 -5.02
N ASN A 162 -20.41 -8.28 -6.35
CA ASN A 162 -19.12 -8.17 -7.07
C ASN A 162 -18.70 -6.72 -7.29
N ARG A 163 -19.16 -5.80 -6.42
CA ARG A 163 -18.75 -4.41 -6.51
C ARG A 163 -17.25 -4.26 -6.19
N ARG A 164 -16.63 -3.29 -6.83
CA ARG A 164 -15.23 -2.89 -6.59
C ARG A 164 -15.13 -1.54 -5.86
N VAL A 165 -16.27 -0.96 -5.55
CA VAL A 165 -16.38 0.31 -4.84
C VAL A 165 -17.35 0.19 -3.68
N GLN A 166 -17.06 0.86 -2.59
CA GLN A 166 -17.96 1.10 -1.48
C GLN A 166 -18.65 2.43 -1.71
N ALA A 167 -19.96 2.46 -1.68
CA ALA A 167 -20.71 3.70 -1.72
C ALA A 167 -21.06 4.17 -0.31
N SER A 168 -20.99 5.48 -0.10
CA SER A 168 -21.52 6.18 1.07
C SER A 168 -22.27 7.43 0.61
N ALA A 169 -23.20 7.91 1.46
CA ALA A 169 -24.05 9.05 1.12
C ALA A 169 -24.13 10.05 2.28
N SER A 170 -24.20 11.32 1.93
CA SER A 170 -24.48 12.42 2.87
C SER A 170 -25.35 13.44 2.14
N ALA A 171 -26.61 13.55 2.53
CA ALA A 171 -27.61 14.37 1.83
C ALA A 171 -27.62 14.07 0.31
N ALA A 172 -27.41 15.07 -0.53
CA ALA A 172 -27.38 14.97 -2.00
C ALA A 172 -26.00 14.57 -2.57
N VAL A 173 -25.10 14.05 -1.74
CA VAL A 173 -23.73 13.69 -2.14
C VAL A 173 -23.55 12.17 -2.03
N LEU A 174 -23.16 11.55 -3.14
CA LEU A 174 -22.75 10.15 -3.22
C LEU A 174 -21.23 10.08 -3.33
N THR A 175 -20.60 9.36 -2.42
CA THR A 175 -19.15 9.11 -2.48
C THR A 175 -18.90 7.64 -2.81
N LEU A 176 -18.10 7.41 -3.83
CA LEU A 176 -17.62 6.11 -4.26
C LEU A 176 -16.15 5.99 -3.85
N THR A 177 -15.82 4.98 -3.06
CA THR A 177 -14.46 4.72 -2.58
C THR A 177 -14.00 3.36 -3.11
N ALA A 178 -12.82 3.29 -3.69
CA ALA A 178 -12.23 2.03 -4.12
C ALA A 178 -12.11 1.06 -2.94
N MET A 179 -12.51 -0.19 -3.13
CA MET A 179 -12.43 -1.20 -2.08
C MET A 179 -11.04 -1.84 -2.06
N PRO A 180 -10.56 -2.24 -0.88
CA PRO A 180 -9.39 -3.10 -0.76
C PRO A 180 -9.58 -4.38 -1.57
N LYS A 181 -8.48 -4.96 -2.00
CA LYS A 181 -8.50 -6.28 -2.62
C LYS A 181 -8.87 -7.32 -1.58
N ASP A 182 -9.84 -8.16 -1.93
CA ASP A 182 -10.12 -9.38 -1.19
C ASP A 182 -9.15 -10.46 -1.71
N ASP A 183 -8.28 -10.96 -0.84
CA ASP A 183 -7.46 -12.12 -1.14
C ASP A 183 -8.33 -13.36 -0.97
N ASN A 184 -8.89 -13.92 -1.94
CA ASN A 184 -9.71 -15.16 -2.04
C ASN A 184 -9.93 -16.04 -0.77
N GLU A 185 -9.37 -15.64 0.35
CA GLU A 185 -9.46 -16.28 1.66
C GLU A 185 -10.33 -15.48 2.65
N GLY A 186 -10.95 -14.39 2.21
CA GLY A 186 -11.76 -13.50 3.06
C GLY A 186 -10.92 -12.59 3.96
N VAL A 187 -9.62 -12.54 3.74
CA VAL A 187 -8.72 -11.62 4.42
C VAL A 187 -8.44 -10.45 3.50
N TYR A 188 -8.94 -9.27 3.86
CA TYR A 188 -8.64 -8.04 3.14
C TYR A 188 -7.17 -7.68 3.33
N SER A 189 -6.40 -7.66 2.25
CA SER A 189 -5.11 -7.01 2.29
C SER A 189 -5.33 -5.50 2.42
N LEU A 190 -5.11 -4.97 3.60
CA LEU A 190 -5.22 -3.54 3.88
C LEU A 190 -4.23 -2.70 3.06
N ASN A 191 -3.29 -3.34 2.39
CA ASN A 191 -2.19 -2.72 1.69
C ASN A 191 -2.29 -2.83 0.16
N GLU A 192 -3.41 -3.31 -0.36
CA GLU A 192 -3.62 -3.41 -1.80
C GLU A 192 -5.06 -3.03 -2.19
N TYR A 193 -5.19 -2.31 -3.29
CA TYR A 193 -6.47 -2.05 -3.94
C TYR A 193 -6.42 -2.63 -5.35
N SER A 194 -7.45 -3.35 -5.75
CA SER A 194 -7.53 -3.89 -7.11
C SER A 194 -7.83 -2.81 -8.15
N VAL A 195 -8.45 -1.73 -7.74
CA VAL A 195 -8.84 -0.62 -8.64
C VAL A 195 -7.71 0.37 -8.79
N VAL A 196 -7.11 0.43 -9.98
CA VAL A 196 -6.03 1.38 -10.34
C VAL A 196 -6.56 2.78 -10.55
N SER A 197 -7.68 2.89 -11.27
CA SER A 197 -8.37 4.15 -11.48
C SER A 197 -9.83 3.89 -11.78
N MET A 198 -10.67 4.84 -11.41
CA MET A 198 -12.09 4.80 -11.74
C MET A 198 -12.56 6.13 -12.28
N GLU A 199 -13.59 6.05 -13.12
CA GLU A 199 -14.31 7.19 -13.67
C GLU A 199 -15.80 6.93 -13.52
N ALA A 200 -16.56 7.96 -13.17
CA ALA A 200 -18.00 7.87 -13.08
C ALA A 200 -18.67 8.83 -14.08
N SER A 201 -19.79 8.39 -14.60
CA SER A 201 -20.67 9.20 -15.45
C SER A 201 -22.11 9.00 -15.02
N LEU A 202 -22.86 10.06 -14.93
CA LEU A 202 -24.27 10.01 -14.55
C LEU A 202 -25.12 10.55 -15.71
N TYR A 203 -26.08 9.74 -16.14
CA TYR A 203 -26.97 10.01 -17.24
C TYR A 203 -28.44 9.98 -16.79
N GLU A 204 -29.22 10.82 -17.42
CA GLU A 204 -30.68 10.81 -17.31
C GLU A 204 -31.28 10.22 -18.59
N THR A 205 -32.29 9.41 -18.43
CA THR A 205 -33.08 8.82 -19.52
C THR A 205 -34.55 9.11 -19.27
N ILE A 206 -35.21 9.71 -20.24
CA ILE A 206 -36.63 10.01 -20.16
C ILE A 206 -37.40 8.80 -20.72
N PRO A 207 -38.24 8.12 -19.92
CA PRO A 207 -39.05 7.00 -20.38
C PRO A 207 -39.91 7.39 -21.59
N GLY A 208 -39.88 6.56 -22.64
CA GLY A 208 -40.69 6.80 -23.86
C GLY A 208 -40.13 7.87 -24.83
N ALA A 209 -39.00 8.52 -24.51
CA ALA A 209 -38.40 9.46 -25.44
C ALA A 209 -37.71 8.75 -26.62
N LEU A 210 -37.64 9.43 -27.78
CA LEU A 210 -36.98 8.92 -28.96
C LEU A 210 -35.46 8.74 -28.69
N LEU A 211 -34.83 7.73 -29.29
CA LEU A 211 -33.41 7.41 -29.16
C LEU A 211 -32.49 8.61 -29.36
N ALA A 212 -32.86 9.55 -30.23
CA ALA A 212 -32.08 10.79 -30.48
C ALA A 212 -31.95 11.71 -29.26
N ASN A 213 -32.78 11.52 -28.24
CA ASN A 213 -32.79 12.36 -27.02
C ASN A 213 -32.20 11.64 -25.79
N GLN A 214 -31.51 10.53 -25.98
CA GLN A 214 -31.01 9.70 -24.88
C GLN A 214 -29.60 9.16 -25.13
N PRO A 215 -28.85 8.82 -24.06
CA PRO A 215 -28.96 9.36 -22.69
C PRO A 215 -28.38 10.77 -22.61
N LYS A 216 -28.87 11.59 -21.71
CA LYS A 216 -28.33 12.93 -21.46
C LYS A 216 -27.56 12.94 -20.15
N ALA A 217 -26.43 13.64 -20.12
CA ALA A 217 -25.75 13.92 -18.85
C ALA A 217 -26.70 14.72 -17.93
N VAL A 218 -26.70 14.37 -16.65
CA VAL A 218 -27.54 15.06 -15.66
C VAL A 218 -27.03 16.50 -15.51
N VAL A 219 -27.86 17.46 -15.84
CA VAL A 219 -27.50 18.88 -15.74
C VAL A 219 -27.27 19.23 -14.28
N GLY A 220 -26.17 19.94 -13.99
CA GLY A 220 -25.84 20.36 -12.62
C GLY A 220 -25.27 19.27 -11.72
N ALA A 221 -25.14 18.02 -12.16
CA ALA A 221 -24.37 17.02 -11.44
C ALA A 221 -22.88 17.38 -11.47
N LYS A 222 -22.27 17.49 -10.30
CA LYS A 222 -20.83 17.72 -10.17
C LYS A 222 -20.16 16.41 -9.80
N ILE A 223 -19.19 15.98 -10.61
CA ILE A 223 -18.42 14.77 -10.37
C ILE A 223 -16.97 15.16 -10.15
N GLU A 224 -16.46 14.91 -8.97
CA GLU A 224 -15.09 15.24 -8.55
C GLU A 224 -14.35 13.96 -8.23
N LYS A 225 -13.12 13.86 -8.71
CA LYS A 225 -12.26 12.72 -8.50
C LYS A 225 -11.07 13.11 -7.63
N THR A 226 -10.81 12.32 -6.58
CA THR A 226 -9.56 12.36 -5.84
C THR A 226 -8.77 11.13 -6.23
N ALA A 227 -7.65 11.35 -6.91
CA ALA A 227 -6.75 10.27 -7.29
C ALA A 227 -6.17 9.63 -6.03
N GLY A 228 -6.22 8.32 -5.98
CA GLY A 228 -5.57 7.53 -4.96
C GLY A 228 -4.17 7.10 -5.38
N ASN A 229 -3.57 6.30 -4.54
CA ASN A 229 -2.39 5.50 -4.83
C ASN A 229 -2.76 4.03 -4.57
N PRO A 230 -3.65 3.47 -5.42
CA PRO A 230 -4.17 2.12 -5.21
C PRO A 230 -3.15 1.11 -5.71
N GLY A 231 -2.55 0.38 -4.91
CA GLY A 231 -1.55 -0.63 -5.28
C GLY A 231 -0.79 -1.03 -4.04
N LYS A 232 0.29 -1.77 -4.24
CA LYS A 232 1.21 -2.06 -3.14
C LYS A 232 1.90 -0.79 -2.71
N GLY A 233 2.01 -0.59 -1.40
CA GLY A 233 2.87 0.45 -0.86
C GLY A 233 4.29 0.36 -1.44
N TYR A 234 4.95 1.46 -1.61
CA TYR A 234 6.31 1.53 -2.14
C TYR A 234 7.18 2.50 -1.33
N TRP A 235 8.47 2.32 -1.47
CA TRP A 235 9.46 3.22 -0.87
C TRP A 235 9.91 4.26 -1.89
N LYS A 236 9.90 5.52 -1.49
CA LYS A 236 10.41 6.64 -2.31
C LYS A 236 11.92 6.75 -2.20
#